data_0118f559bbb958b731809f519c35b9b7
#
_entry.id   0118f559bbb958b731809f519c35b9b7
#
_cell.length_a   1.000
_cell.length_b   1.000
_cell.length_c   1.000
_cell.angle_alpha   90.00
_cell.angle_beta   90.00
_cell.angle_gamma   90.00
#
_symmetry.space_group_name_H-M   'P 1'
#
loop_
_entity.id
_entity.type
_entity.pdbx_description
1 polymer ?
#
loop_
_entity_poly.entity_id
_entity_poly.type
_entity_poly.pdbx_seq_one_letter_code
_entity_poly.pdbx_strand_id
1 'polypeptide(L)'
;MAVLRLRPDWAALLPALGGLGRVMVLTRNEHCVHELKGLYREVSVAASGQMGLVVSADIDLRLFLSGWASVFAVTEQTAKGTQRSIQVFDQQGVAVHKVYLTEHSELGAWQPLIERFAGEQWAQPLATSELTVLMEQAAAREVPIMVFVGNRHCIQIHTGPVNNLHWMDSWFNVLDPDFNLHLQTRGVVELWRVRKPSVDGVITSLEAFDADGELVIQLFGARKPGMAERDDWRELAESLPVLA
;
A
#
# COMPACT_ATOMS: atom_id res chain seq x y z
N MET A 1 -14.45 -3.12 -3.20
CA MET A 1 -13.80 -3.35 -1.90
C MET A 1 -12.69 -2.32 -1.76
N ALA A 2 -12.59 -1.62 -0.62
CA ALA A 2 -11.47 -0.72 -0.33
C ALA A 2 -10.65 -1.32 0.83
N VAL A 3 -9.34 -1.36 0.68
CA VAL A 3 -8.41 -1.92 1.67
C VAL A 3 -7.32 -0.91 1.94
N LEU A 4 -7.14 -0.54 3.20
CA LEU A 4 -6.08 0.36 3.63
C LEU A 4 -5.20 -0.34 4.65
N ARG A 5 -3.89 -0.36 4.42
CA ARG A 5 -2.93 -0.86 5.40
C ARG A 5 -2.79 0.13 6.55
N LEU A 6 -2.83 -0.38 7.78
CA LEU A 6 -2.60 0.40 8.98
C LEU A 6 -1.20 0.14 9.53
N ARG A 7 -0.69 1.07 10.35
CA ARG A 7 0.55 0.87 11.10
C ARG A 7 0.32 -0.17 12.19
N PRO A 8 1.18 -1.19 12.33
CA PRO A 8 1.04 -2.24 13.33
C PRO A 8 1.56 -1.80 14.71
N ASP A 9 1.15 -0.61 15.15
CA ASP A 9 1.39 -0.11 16.50
C ASP A 9 0.34 -0.71 17.44
N TRP A 10 0.55 -1.95 17.84
CA TRP A 10 -0.42 -2.71 18.63
C TRP A 10 -0.75 -2.05 19.96
N ALA A 11 0.24 -1.41 20.61
CA ALA A 11 0.05 -0.74 21.90
C ALA A 11 -0.90 0.46 21.80
N ALA A 12 -0.90 1.15 20.68
CA ALA A 12 -1.80 2.29 20.43
C ALA A 12 -3.09 1.88 19.71
N LEU A 13 -3.02 0.94 18.74
CA LEU A 13 -4.17 0.55 17.93
C LEU A 13 -5.21 -0.23 18.73
N LEU A 14 -4.80 -1.25 19.50
CA LEU A 14 -5.74 -2.10 20.22
C LEU A 14 -6.64 -1.32 21.19
N PRO A 15 -6.11 -0.43 22.05
CA PRO A 15 -6.96 0.41 22.90
C PRO A 15 -7.88 1.36 22.09
N ALA A 16 -7.41 1.85 20.95
CA ALA A 16 -8.18 2.77 20.11
C ALA A 16 -9.43 2.09 19.48
N LEU A 17 -9.43 0.75 19.29
CA LEU A 17 -10.60 0.00 18.83
C LEU A 17 -11.80 0.15 19.77
N GLY A 18 -11.57 0.44 21.04
CA GLY A 18 -12.65 0.73 22.01
C GLY A 18 -13.54 1.91 21.60
N GLY A 19 -13.00 2.88 20.84
CA GLY A 19 -13.75 4.02 20.32
C GLY A 19 -14.78 3.64 19.24
N LEU A 20 -14.69 2.45 18.66
CA LEU A 20 -15.65 1.94 17.67
C LEU A 20 -17.00 1.53 18.31
N GLY A 21 -17.14 1.59 19.64
CA GLY A 21 -18.36 1.16 20.32
C GLY A 21 -18.52 -0.36 20.30
N ARG A 22 -19.79 -0.81 20.12
CA ARG A 22 -20.09 -2.25 20.10
C ARG A 22 -19.68 -2.88 18.79
N VAL A 23 -18.71 -3.78 18.83
CA VAL A 23 -18.16 -4.48 17.67
C VAL A 23 -18.41 -5.99 17.74
N MET A 24 -18.15 -6.69 16.64
CA MET A 24 -18.05 -8.15 16.62
C MET A 24 -16.60 -8.52 16.38
N VAL A 25 -16.02 -9.32 17.29
CA VAL A 25 -14.70 -9.89 17.14
C VAL A 25 -14.78 -11.33 16.67
N LEU A 26 -13.88 -11.72 15.79
CA LEU A 26 -13.85 -13.06 15.21
C LEU A 26 -12.45 -13.64 15.31
N THR A 27 -12.36 -14.85 15.81
CA THR A 27 -11.19 -15.71 15.77
C THR A 27 -11.60 -17.07 15.22
N ARG A 28 -10.77 -17.67 14.38
CA ARG A 28 -11.07 -18.97 13.80
C ARG A 28 -9.83 -19.84 13.66
N ASN A 29 -10.04 -21.13 13.59
CA ASN A 29 -9.11 -22.11 13.07
C ASN A 29 -9.74 -22.85 11.87
N GLU A 30 -9.15 -23.96 11.42
CA GLU A 30 -9.62 -24.73 10.27
C GLU A 30 -11.04 -25.32 10.45
N HIS A 31 -11.46 -25.56 11.69
CA HIS A 31 -12.68 -26.30 12.02
C HIS A 31 -13.68 -25.52 12.86
N CYS A 32 -13.29 -24.37 13.40
CA CYS A 32 -14.14 -23.60 14.30
C CYS A 32 -14.02 -22.09 14.08
N VAL A 33 -15.18 -21.42 14.07
CA VAL A 33 -15.29 -19.95 14.07
C VAL A 33 -15.93 -19.53 15.39
N HIS A 34 -15.29 -18.61 16.08
CA HIS A 34 -15.77 -18.02 17.32
C HIS A 34 -16.00 -16.52 17.15
N GLU A 35 -17.22 -16.07 17.39
CA GLU A 35 -17.65 -14.67 17.30
C GLU A 35 -18.19 -14.20 18.65
N LEU A 36 -17.72 -13.04 19.11
CA LEU A 36 -18.27 -12.34 20.28
C LEU A 36 -18.67 -10.92 19.88
N LYS A 37 -19.80 -10.45 20.42
CA LYS A 37 -20.28 -9.09 20.20
C LYS A 37 -20.28 -8.31 21.50
N GLY A 38 -19.53 -7.21 21.55
CA GLY A 38 -19.38 -6.43 22.77
C GLY A 38 -18.55 -5.18 22.59
N LEU A 39 -18.14 -4.60 23.71
CA LEU A 39 -17.27 -3.44 23.76
C LEU A 39 -15.80 -3.91 23.86
N TYR A 40 -14.98 -3.41 22.96
CA TYR A 40 -13.53 -3.71 22.97
C TYR A 40 -12.85 -2.85 24.05
N ARG A 41 -12.91 -3.27 25.31
CA ARG A 41 -12.48 -2.51 26.50
C ARG A 41 -11.47 -3.29 27.35
N GLU A 42 -10.90 -2.58 28.34
CA GLU A 42 -9.93 -3.14 29.28
C GLU A 42 -8.76 -3.81 28.54
N VAL A 43 -8.27 -3.07 27.54
CA VAL A 43 -7.17 -3.50 26.69
C VAL A 43 -5.85 -3.20 27.41
N SER A 44 -4.99 -4.20 27.53
CA SER A 44 -3.62 -4.03 27.98
C SER A 44 -2.64 -4.73 27.03
N VAL A 45 -1.50 -4.08 26.83
CA VAL A 45 -0.38 -4.66 26.07
C VAL A 45 0.81 -4.72 26.99
N ALA A 46 1.44 -5.88 27.09
CA ALA A 46 2.63 -6.07 27.90
C ALA A 46 3.77 -5.13 27.46
N ALA A 47 4.61 -4.71 28.38
CA ALA A 47 5.75 -3.83 28.08
C ALA A 47 6.71 -4.41 27.03
N SER A 48 6.77 -5.74 26.90
CA SER A 48 7.53 -6.42 25.85
C SER A 48 6.91 -6.27 24.45
N GLY A 49 5.65 -5.81 24.34
CA GLY A 49 4.90 -5.76 23.09
C GLY A 49 4.47 -7.13 22.51
N GLN A 50 4.78 -8.23 23.21
CA GLN A 50 4.54 -9.58 22.67
C GLN A 50 3.17 -10.17 23.01
N MET A 51 2.52 -9.64 24.04
CA MET A 51 1.24 -10.12 24.55
C MET A 51 0.26 -8.98 24.73
N GLY A 52 -1.00 -9.23 24.42
CA GLY A 52 -2.11 -8.32 24.69
C GLY A 52 -3.28 -9.06 25.34
N LEU A 53 -4.07 -8.32 26.08
CA LEU A 53 -5.31 -8.79 26.71
C LEU A 53 -6.44 -7.84 26.38
N VAL A 54 -7.63 -8.40 26.16
CA VAL A 54 -8.92 -7.67 26.16
C VAL A 54 -9.79 -8.42 27.13
N VAL A 55 -10.15 -7.81 28.25
CA VAL A 55 -10.86 -8.51 29.34
C VAL A 55 -12.07 -7.65 29.74
N SER A 56 -13.09 -7.64 28.90
CA SER A 56 -14.36 -7.01 29.21
C SER A 56 -15.42 -8.08 29.54
N ALA A 57 -16.58 -7.65 30.01
CA ALA A 57 -17.67 -8.58 30.32
C ALA A 57 -18.16 -9.38 29.08
N ASP A 58 -18.04 -8.78 27.90
CA ASP A 58 -18.55 -9.36 26.64
C ASP A 58 -17.44 -10.00 25.79
N ILE A 59 -16.19 -9.52 25.91
CA ILE A 59 -15.06 -9.93 25.06
C ILE A 59 -13.89 -10.29 25.95
N ASP A 60 -13.42 -11.51 25.87
CA ASP A 60 -12.21 -12.00 26.56
C ASP A 60 -11.24 -12.60 25.55
N LEU A 61 -10.10 -11.92 25.34
CA LEU A 61 -9.08 -12.29 24.37
C LEU A 61 -7.68 -12.36 25.01
N ARG A 62 -6.93 -13.35 24.57
CA ARG A 62 -5.49 -13.47 24.81
C ARG A 62 -4.79 -13.34 23.46
N LEU A 63 -4.03 -12.26 23.27
CA LEU A 63 -3.45 -11.89 22.00
C LEU A 63 -1.95 -12.16 22.01
N PHE A 64 -1.47 -13.01 21.10
CA PHE A 64 -0.04 -13.35 20.94
C PHE A 64 0.54 -12.46 19.85
N LEU A 65 0.85 -11.20 20.19
CA LEU A 65 1.21 -10.15 19.26
C LEU A 65 2.53 -10.41 18.52
N SER A 66 3.39 -11.26 19.06
CA SER A 66 4.63 -11.69 18.40
C SER A 66 4.40 -12.41 17.06
N GLY A 67 3.24 -13.02 16.88
CA GLY A 67 2.84 -13.66 15.63
C GLY A 67 2.10 -12.73 14.64
N TRP A 68 1.79 -11.50 15.04
CA TRP A 68 1.05 -10.56 14.23
C TRP A 68 1.99 -9.75 13.32
N ALA A 69 1.71 -9.69 12.02
CA ALA A 69 2.60 -9.06 11.05
C ALA A 69 2.00 -7.82 10.38
N SER A 70 0.71 -7.85 10.04
CA SER A 70 0.08 -6.75 9.31
C SER A 70 -1.38 -6.57 9.73
N VAL A 71 -1.88 -5.35 9.52
CA VAL A 71 -3.25 -4.97 9.84
C VAL A 71 -3.82 -4.08 8.75
N PHE A 72 -5.08 -4.33 8.42
CA PHE A 72 -5.81 -3.61 7.37
C PHE A 72 -7.18 -3.17 7.85
N ALA A 73 -7.56 -1.95 7.44
CA ALA A 73 -8.95 -1.51 7.45
C ALA A 73 -9.58 -1.90 6.12
N VAL A 74 -10.68 -2.63 6.20
CA VAL A 74 -11.38 -3.17 5.01
C VAL A 74 -12.81 -2.62 4.99
N THR A 75 -13.21 -2.09 3.84
CA THR A 75 -14.59 -1.66 3.57
C THR A 75 -15.10 -2.41 2.35
N GLU A 76 -16.15 -3.20 2.54
CA GLU A 76 -16.75 -4.04 1.51
C GLU A 76 -18.23 -3.67 1.29
N GLN A 77 -18.67 -3.73 0.04
CA GLN A 77 -20.09 -3.71 -0.29
C GLN A 77 -20.59 -5.15 -0.33
N THR A 78 -21.52 -5.47 0.57
CA THR A 78 -22.16 -6.78 0.66
C THR A 78 -23.62 -6.67 0.30
N ALA A 79 -24.32 -7.80 0.14
CA ALA A 79 -25.76 -7.81 -0.08
C ALA A 79 -26.55 -7.18 1.10
N LYS A 80 -25.94 -7.09 2.30
CA LYS A 80 -26.52 -6.47 3.50
C LYS A 80 -26.11 -5.01 3.71
N GLY A 81 -25.36 -4.42 2.78
CA GLY A 81 -24.86 -3.06 2.86
C GLY A 81 -23.34 -2.99 3.06
N THR A 82 -22.86 -1.81 3.41
CA THR A 82 -21.43 -1.57 3.63
C THR A 82 -20.94 -2.23 4.92
N GLN A 83 -20.02 -3.17 4.80
CA GLN A 83 -19.34 -3.80 5.94
C GLN A 83 -17.97 -3.20 6.13
N ARG A 84 -17.58 -2.89 7.36
CA ARG A 84 -16.27 -2.37 7.75
C ARG A 84 -15.64 -3.26 8.79
N SER A 85 -14.33 -3.50 8.64
CA SER A 85 -13.59 -4.34 9.59
C SER A 85 -12.11 -3.94 9.69
N ILE A 86 -11.52 -4.20 10.85
CA ILE A 86 -10.07 -4.24 11.04
C ILE A 86 -9.67 -5.71 11.00
N GLN A 87 -8.73 -6.07 10.15
CA GLN A 87 -8.28 -7.44 9.95
C GLN A 87 -6.78 -7.54 10.15
N VAL A 88 -6.37 -8.46 10.99
CA VAL A 88 -4.96 -8.72 11.34
C VAL A 88 -4.51 -10.06 10.76
N PHE A 89 -3.31 -10.08 10.22
CA PHE A 89 -2.71 -11.24 9.58
C PHE A 89 -1.33 -11.53 10.17
N ASP A 90 -0.96 -12.80 10.17
CA ASP A 90 0.38 -13.26 10.51
C ASP A 90 1.39 -13.08 9.36
N GLN A 91 2.62 -13.57 9.56
CA GLN A 91 3.69 -13.49 8.56
C GLN A 91 3.42 -14.35 7.32
N GLN A 92 2.55 -15.33 7.42
CA GLN A 92 2.14 -16.21 6.31
C GLN A 92 0.92 -15.66 5.56
N GLY A 93 0.36 -14.52 6.00
CA GLY A 93 -0.84 -13.92 5.41
C GLY A 93 -2.14 -14.58 5.87
N VAL A 94 -2.10 -15.39 6.94
CA VAL A 94 -3.31 -15.99 7.52
C VAL A 94 -3.97 -14.98 8.46
N ALA A 95 -5.28 -14.80 8.33
CA ALA A 95 -6.04 -13.92 9.21
C ALA A 95 -6.12 -14.50 10.62
N VAL A 96 -5.57 -13.80 11.61
CA VAL A 96 -5.49 -14.23 13.01
C VAL A 96 -6.52 -13.57 13.91
N HIS A 97 -6.96 -12.36 13.57
CA HIS A 97 -7.98 -11.63 14.33
C HIS A 97 -8.73 -10.66 13.42
N LYS A 98 -10.04 -10.55 13.61
CA LYS A 98 -10.88 -9.60 12.88
C LYS A 98 -11.85 -8.91 13.83
N VAL A 99 -12.02 -7.60 13.61
CA VAL A 99 -12.97 -6.76 14.35
C VAL A 99 -13.91 -6.12 13.33
N TYR A 100 -15.17 -6.45 13.38
CA TYR A 100 -16.20 -5.94 12.47
C TYR A 100 -17.07 -4.88 13.15
N LEU A 101 -17.37 -3.82 12.43
CA LEU A 101 -18.43 -2.90 12.83
C LEU A 101 -19.79 -3.62 12.70
N THR A 102 -20.66 -3.32 13.65
CA THR A 102 -22.05 -3.77 13.69
C THR A 102 -22.99 -2.59 13.51
N GLU A 103 -24.28 -2.82 13.45
CA GLU A 103 -25.31 -1.77 13.46
C GLU A 103 -25.31 -0.91 14.73
N HIS A 104 -24.66 -1.40 15.80
CA HIS A 104 -24.52 -0.69 17.10
C HIS A 104 -23.14 -0.09 17.31
N SER A 105 -22.32 -0.03 16.26
CA SER A 105 -20.99 0.58 16.33
C SER A 105 -21.06 2.08 16.12
N GLU A 106 -20.07 2.79 16.67
CA GLU A 106 -19.89 4.23 16.50
C GLU A 106 -19.26 4.52 15.13
N LEU A 107 -20.09 4.56 14.09
CA LEU A 107 -19.64 4.71 12.71
C LEU A 107 -18.80 5.98 12.49
N GLY A 108 -19.11 7.06 13.22
CA GLY A 108 -18.35 8.31 13.18
C GLY A 108 -16.90 8.19 13.67
N ALA A 109 -16.59 7.16 14.48
CA ALA A 109 -15.23 6.89 14.94
C ALA A 109 -14.35 6.14 13.93
N TRP A 110 -14.95 5.58 12.87
CA TRP A 110 -14.23 4.78 11.88
C TRP A 110 -13.17 5.59 11.13
N GLN A 111 -13.56 6.70 10.53
CA GLN A 111 -12.65 7.49 9.72
C GLN A 111 -11.49 8.11 10.54
N PRO A 112 -11.73 8.70 11.73
CA PRO A 112 -10.65 9.18 12.59
C PRO A 112 -9.68 8.07 13.03
N LEU A 113 -10.18 6.85 13.30
CA LEU A 113 -9.34 5.71 13.62
C LEU A 113 -8.39 5.38 12.47
N ILE A 114 -8.96 5.27 11.25
CA ILE A 114 -8.17 4.95 10.07
C ILE A 114 -7.10 6.01 9.81
N GLU A 115 -7.46 7.28 9.83
CA GLU A 115 -6.52 8.40 9.61
C GLU A 115 -5.38 8.40 10.64
N ARG A 116 -5.70 8.13 11.90
CA ARG A 116 -4.71 8.05 12.97
C ARG A 116 -3.70 6.92 12.76
N PHE A 117 -4.15 5.78 12.24
CA PHE A 117 -3.33 4.58 12.06
C PHE A 117 -3.02 4.28 10.59
N ALA A 118 -3.39 5.16 9.66
CA ALA A 118 -2.99 5.00 8.27
C ALA A 118 -1.48 4.72 8.22
N GLY A 119 -1.13 3.59 7.64
CA GLY A 119 0.25 3.24 7.34
C GLY A 119 0.78 4.19 6.27
N GLU A 120 2.08 4.23 6.09
CA GLU A 120 2.61 4.79 4.86
C GLU A 120 1.96 4.04 3.70
N GLN A 121 1.35 4.78 2.78
CA GLN A 121 0.83 4.17 1.57
C GLN A 121 2.03 3.79 0.71
N TRP A 122 2.38 2.51 0.75
CA TRP A 122 3.49 1.97 -0.03
C TRP A 122 3.19 1.93 -1.53
N ALA A 123 1.91 1.97 -1.92
CA ALA A 123 1.46 2.07 -3.30
C ALA A 123 0.28 3.03 -3.38
N GLN A 124 0.34 3.95 -4.33
CA GLN A 124 -0.68 4.96 -4.59
C GLN A 124 -1.03 4.93 -6.07
N PRO A 125 -2.32 4.79 -6.44
CA PRO A 125 -2.71 4.77 -7.84
C PRO A 125 -2.58 6.19 -8.44
N LEU A 126 -2.10 6.24 -9.67
CA LEU A 126 -1.98 7.46 -10.46
C LEU A 126 -2.79 7.31 -11.77
N ALA A 127 -3.15 8.43 -12.38
CA ALA A 127 -3.63 8.37 -13.75
C ALA A 127 -2.53 7.84 -14.69
N THR A 128 -2.87 7.00 -15.65
CA THR A 128 -1.88 6.38 -16.55
C THR A 128 -1.09 7.41 -17.37
N SER A 129 -1.68 8.59 -17.63
CA SER A 129 -1.02 9.73 -18.26
C SER A 129 0.19 10.26 -17.46
N GLU A 130 0.20 10.09 -16.14
CA GLU A 130 1.28 10.59 -15.29
C GLU A 130 2.63 9.89 -15.57
N LEU A 131 2.61 8.72 -16.22
CA LEU A 131 3.82 8.03 -16.64
C LEU A 131 4.65 8.85 -17.62
N THR A 132 4.01 9.39 -18.65
CA THR A 132 4.67 10.22 -19.66
C THR A 132 4.96 11.62 -19.14
N VAL A 133 4.06 12.18 -18.33
CA VAL A 133 4.27 13.47 -17.65
C VAL A 133 5.53 13.42 -16.78
N LEU A 134 5.74 12.33 -16.02
CA LEU A 134 6.97 12.17 -15.22
C LEU A 134 8.22 12.16 -16.11
N MET A 135 8.20 11.42 -17.22
CA MET A 135 9.36 11.35 -18.13
C MET A 135 9.65 12.70 -18.78
N GLU A 136 8.61 13.44 -19.17
CA GLU A 136 8.74 14.80 -19.69
C GLU A 136 9.32 15.76 -18.66
N GLN A 137 8.88 15.67 -17.40
CA GLN A 137 9.41 16.47 -16.31
C GLN A 137 10.84 16.06 -15.94
N ALA A 138 11.17 14.77 -15.98
CA ALA A 138 12.52 14.27 -15.75
C ALA A 138 13.49 14.83 -16.80
N ALA A 139 13.09 14.83 -18.07
CA ALA A 139 13.86 15.45 -19.15
C ALA A 139 14.04 16.96 -18.95
N ALA A 140 12.94 17.67 -18.66
CA ALA A 140 12.96 19.13 -18.51
C ALA A 140 13.79 19.61 -17.31
N ARG A 141 13.89 18.79 -16.26
CA ARG A 141 14.66 19.09 -15.03
C ARG A 141 16.05 18.42 -15.02
N GLU A 142 16.42 17.73 -16.09
CA GLU A 142 17.66 16.96 -16.18
C GLU A 142 17.83 15.94 -15.04
N VAL A 143 16.72 15.37 -14.54
CA VAL A 143 16.74 14.34 -13.51
C VAL A 143 17.05 12.99 -14.17
N PRO A 144 18.20 12.36 -13.87
CA PRO A 144 18.52 11.07 -14.44
C PRO A 144 17.65 9.98 -13.82
N ILE A 145 17.13 9.10 -14.67
CA ILE A 145 16.23 8.01 -14.28
C ILE A 145 16.78 6.65 -14.67
N MET A 146 16.22 5.61 -14.07
CA MET A 146 16.38 4.25 -14.53
C MET A 146 15.06 3.79 -15.13
N VAL A 147 15.13 3.20 -16.33
CA VAL A 147 13.98 2.65 -17.04
C VAL A 147 14.17 1.14 -17.14
N PHE A 148 13.25 0.39 -16.57
CA PHE A 148 13.26 -1.08 -16.56
C PHE A 148 12.15 -1.58 -17.47
N VAL A 149 12.51 -2.37 -18.46
CA VAL A 149 11.58 -3.09 -19.32
C VAL A 149 12.00 -4.56 -19.34
N GLY A 150 11.07 -5.44 -19.07
CA GLY A 150 11.38 -6.86 -18.93
C GLY A 150 10.36 -7.80 -19.53
N ASN A 151 10.73 -9.04 -19.60
CA ASN A 151 9.89 -10.18 -19.89
C ASN A 151 10.26 -11.33 -18.93
N ARG A 152 9.67 -12.50 -19.10
CA ARG A 152 9.89 -13.68 -18.22
C ARG A 152 11.35 -14.12 -18.08
N HIS A 153 12.24 -13.69 -18.97
CA HIS A 153 13.60 -14.20 -19.06
C HIS A 153 14.68 -13.14 -19.09
N CYS A 154 14.32 -11.86 -19.25
CA CYS A 154 15.28 -10.77 -19.34
C CYS A 154 14.67 -9.46 -18.84
N ILE A 155 15.50 -8.66 -18.16
CA ILE A 155 15.20 -7.26 -17.84
C ILE A 155 16.30 -6.41 -18.45
N GLN A 156 15.92 -5.42 -19.26
CA GLN A 156 16.83 -4.42 -19.80
C GLN A 156 16.66 -3.12 -19.04
N ILE A 157 17.75 -2.47 -18.68
CA ILE A 157 17.78 -1.30 -17.82
C ILE A 157 18.56 -0.19 -18.53
N HIS A 158 17.91 0.94 -18.75
CA HIS A 158 18.58 2.21 -19.02
C HIS A 158 18.85 2.93 -17.70
N THR A 159 20.01 3.62 -17.60
CA THR A 159 20.33 4.51 -16.47
C THR A 159 20.96 5.78 -17.01
N GLY A 160 20.29 6.90 -16.82
CA GLY A 160 20.75 8.19 -17.29
C GLY A 160 19.63 9.19 -17.53
N PRO A 161 19.95 10.35 -18.11
CA PRO A 161 18.95 11.30 -18.56
C PRO A 161 18.15 10.72 -19.75
N VAL A 162 16.95 11.26 -19.97
CA VAL A 162 16.16 11.11 -21.18
C VAL A 162 15.94 12.49 -21.77
N ASN A 163 16.14 12.68 -23.09
CA ASN A 163 16.17 14.02 -23.67
C ASN A 163 15.23 14.19 -24.88
N ASN A 164 15.27 13.26 -25.82
CA ASN A 164 14.55 13.39 -27.08
C ASN A 164 13.22 12.65 -27.01
N LEU A 165 12.21 13.30 -26.43
CA LEU A 165 10.88 12.73 -26.22
C LEU A 165 9.95 13.10 -27.38
N HIS A 166 9.31 12.11 -27.99
CA HIS A 166 8.45 12.30 -29.16
C HIS A 166 7.16 11.47 -29.06
N TRP A 167 6.05 12.13 -29.34
CA TRP A 167 4.77 11.46 -29.54
C TRP A 167 4.56 11.10 -31.02
N MET A 168 4.17 9.85 -31.27
CA MET A 168 3.75 9.37 -32.58
C MET A 168 2.46 8.58 -32.40
N ASP A 169 1.32 9.19 -32.67
CA ASP A 169 -0.03 8.64 -32.37
C ASP A 169 -0.17 8.26 -30.88
N SER A 170 -0.31 6.95 -30.59
CA SER A 170 -0.37 6.41 -29.21
C SER A 170 0.97 5.91 -28.68
N TRP A 171 2.05 6.17 -29.39
CA TRP A 171 3.39 5.80 -28.95
C TRP A 171 4.13 6.99 -28.36
N PHE A 172 4.59 6.81 -27.14
CA PHE A 172 5.54 7.74 -26.50
C PHE A 172 6.95 7.18 -26.69
N ASN A 173 7.83 7.97 -27.28
CA ASN A 173 9.17 7.53 -27.66
C ASN A 173 10.23 8.36 -26.99
N VAL A 174 11.32 7.71 -26.56
CA VAL A 174 12.62 8.32 -26.30
C VAL A 174 13.53 7.95 -27.46
N LEU A 175 14.14 8.93 -28.10
CA LEU A 175 14.99 8.74 -29.29
C LEU A 175 16.37 9.39 -29.04
N ASP A 176 17.01 8.98 -27.97
CA ASP A 176 18.38 9.43 -27.64
C ASP A 176 19.42 8.60 -28.43
N PRO A 177 20.64 9.11 -28.66
CA PRO A 177 21.64 8.43 -29.47
C PRO A 177 21.97 7.00 -29.00
N ASP A 178 22.01 6.77 -27.68
CA ASP A 178 22.39 5.51 -27.07
C ASP A 178 21.23 4.80 -26.36
N PHE A 179 20.02 5.40 -26.37
CA PHE A 179 18.84 4.83 -25.73
C PHE A 179 17.56 5.13 -26.51
N ASN A 180 16.87 4.09 -26.95
CA ASN A 180 15.55 4.22 -27.54
C ASN A 180 14.52 3.44 -26.75
N LEU A 181 13.40 4.09 -26.47
CA LEU A 181 12.22 3.49 -25.87
C LEU A 181 11.00 3.77 -26.75
N HIS A 182 10.16 2.77 -26.98
CA HIS A 182 8.90 2.88 -27.68
C HIS A 182 7.79 2.34 -26.78
N LEU A 183 7.05 3.23 -26.11
CA LEU A 183 5.99 2.87 -25.19
C LEU A 183 4.63 3.07 -25.84
N GLN A 184 3.86 2.00 -26.04
CA GLN A 184 2.48 2.11 -26.45
C GLN A 184 1.59 2.43 -25.24
N THR A 185 1.20 3.67 -25.08
CA THR A 185 0.50 4.15 -23.89
C THR A 185 -0.89 3.54 -23.68
N ARG A 186 -1.56 3.09 -24.76
CA ARG A 186 -2.85 2.38 -24.67
C ARG A 186 -2.75 1.00 -24.02
N GLY A 187 -1.55 0.41 -23.97
CA GLY A 187 -1.30 -0.85 -23.30
C GLY A 187 -1.17 -0.70 -21.78
N VAL A 188 -1.06 0.52 -21.28
CA VAL A 188 -0.97 0.79 -19.83
C VAL A 188 -2.36 1.07 -19.29
N VAL A 189 -2.87 0.23 -18.41
CA VAL A 189 -4.20 0.39 -17.79
C VAL A 189 -4.14 0.75 -16.32
N GLU A 190 -3.02 0.46 -15.65
CA GLU A 190 -2.78 0.87 -14.27
C GLU A 190 -1.39 1.50 -14.14
N LEU A 191 -1.30 2.53 -13.31
CA LEU A 191 -0.05 3.16 -12.91
C LEU A 191 -0.04 3.36 -11.40
N TRP A 192 1.06 2.97 -10.78
CA TRP A 192 1.25 3.05 -9.34
C TRP A 192 2.54 3.77 -9.00
N ARG A 193 2.48 4.71 -8.05
CA ARG A 193 3.65 5.16 -7.32
C ARG A 193 3.87 4.21 -6.16
N VAL A 194 5.00 3.51 -6.15
CA VAL A 194 5.31 2.49 -5.13
C VAL A 194 6.52 2.92 -4.31
N ARG A 195 6.43 2.84 -3.00
CA ARG A 195 7.52 3.10 -2.05
C ARG A 195 7.94 1.78 -1.43
N LYS A 196 9.19 1.39 -1.63
CA LYS A 196 9.72 0.10 -1.14
C LYS A 196 10.79 0.33 -0.09
N PRO A 197 10.62 -0.18 1.14
CA PRO A 197 11.71 -0.16 2.12
C PRO A 197 12.86 -1.03 1.63
N SER A 198 14.08 -0.53 1.74
CA SER A 198 15.29 -1.25 1.41
C SER A 198 16.38 -0.99 2.46
N VAL A 199 17.49 -1.69 2.38
CA VAL A 199 18.68 -1.44 3.22
C VAL A 199 19.28 -0.05 2.98
N ASP A 200 19.00 0.55 1.81
CA ASP A 200 19.48 1.88 1.39
C ASP A 200 18.47 2.99 1.71
N GLY A 201 17.42 2.69 2.45
CA GLY A 201 16.28 3.59 2.71
C GLY A 201 15.04 3.25 1.90
N VAL A 202 14.11 4.19 1.85
CA VAL A 202 12.89 4.03 1.01
C VAL A 202 13.25 4.35 -0.43
N ILE A 203 12.81 3.49 -1.35
CA ILE A 203 13.00 3.64 -2.80
C ILE A 203 11.62 3.83 -3.44
N THR A 204 11.48 4.91 -4.19
CA THR A 204 10.25 5.25 -4.91
C THR A 204 10.36 4.78 -6.36
N SER A 205 9.31 4.13 -6.86
CA SER A 205 9.17 3.73 -8.27
C SER A 205 7.82 4.17 -8.83
N LEU A 206 7.76 4.34 -10.15
CA LEU A 206 6.52 4.26 -10.90
C LEU A 206 6.46 2.91 -11.59
N GLU A 207 5.31 2.23 -11.46
CA GLU A 207 5.10 0.88 -11.99
C GLU A 207 3.82 0.87 -12.81
N ALA A 208 3.94 0.56 -14.08
CA ALA A 208 2.83 0.53 -15.03
C ALA A 208 2.49 -0.90 -15.43
N PHE A 209 1.20 -1.22 -15.44
CA PHE A 209 0.69 -2.56 -15.72
C PHE A 209 -0.32 -2.54 -16.86
N ASP A 210 -0.41 -3.67 -17.56
CA ASP A 210 -1.40 -3.91 -18.60
C ASP A 210 -2.71 -4.50 -18.03
N ALA A 211 -3.66 -4.82 -18.93
CA ALA A 211 -4.96 -5.36 -18.56
C ALA A 211 -4.92 -6.77 -17.94
N ASP A 212 -3.85 -7.51 -18.14
CA ASP A 212 -3.63 -8.84 -17.55
C ASP A 212 -2.89 -8.74 -16.21
N GLY A 213 -2.52 -7.52 -15.77
CA GLY A 213 -1.76 -7.24 -14.55
C GLY A 213 -0.25 -7.53 -14.72
N GLU A 214 0.23 -7.68 -15.96
CA GLU A 214 1.64 -7.86 -16.24
C GLU A 214 2.35 -6.50 -16.26
N LEU A 215 3.58 -6.47 -15.75
CA LEU A 215 4.38 -5.26 -15.66
C LEU A 215 4.88 -4.83 -17.04
N VAL A 216 4.48 -3.63 -17.48
CA VAL A 216 4.92 -3.04 -18.75
C VAL A 216 6.26 -2.34 -18.61
N ILE A 217 6.39 -1.46 -17.59
CA ILE A 217 7.58 -0.63 -17.38
C ILE A 217 7.67 -0.20 -15.92
N GLN A 218 8.89 -0.07 -15.40
CA GLN A 218 9.17 0.57 -14.11
C GLN A 218 10.15 1.72 -14.28
N LEU A 219 9.91 2.80 -13.57
CA LEU A 219 10.81 3.96 -13.49
C LEU A 219 11.30 4.14 -12.06
N PHE A 220 12.60 4.46 -11.93
CA PHE A 220 13.25 4.80 -10.67
C PHE A 220 14.18 6.01 -10.88
N GLY A 221 14.56 6.68 -9.80
CA GLY A 221 15.70 7.61 -9.83
C GLY A 221 17.03 6.88 -10.07
N ALA A 222 17.89 7.44 -10.88
CA ALA A 222 19.20 6.86 -11.15
C ALA A 222 20.01 6.74 -9.86
N ARG A 223 20.42 5.53 -9.50
CA ARG A 223 21.22 5.23 -8.32
C ARG A 223 22.06 3.97 -8.51
N LYS A 224 23.05 3.78 -7.67
CA LYS A 224 23.80 2.51 -7.54
C LYS A 224 23.39 1.79 -6.26
N PRO A 225 23.52 0.46 -6.20
CA PRO A 225 23.39 -0.29 -4.95
C PRO A 225 24.27 0.33 -3.83
N GLY A 226 23.73 0.41 -2.61
CA GLY A 226 24.41 1.05 -1.48
C GLY A 226 24.25 2.56 -1.41
N MET A 227 23.49 3.17 -2.31
CA MET A 227 23.20 4.61 -2.29
C MET A 227 21.71 4.85 -2.01
N ALA A 228 21.44 5.87 -1.19
CA ALA A 228 20.08 6.34 -0.99
C ALA A 228 19.45 6.84 -2.31
N GLU A 229 18.13 6.90 -2.33
CA GLU A 229 17.39 7.52 -3.42
C GLU A 229 17.74 9.00 -3.54
N ARG A 230 17.76 9.50 -4.77
CA ARG A 230 17.97 10.93 -5.08
C ARG A 230 16.76 11.75 -4.64
N ASP A 231 17.00 12.89 -4.03
CA ASP A 231 15.92 13.77 -3.56
C ASP A 231 15.13 14.39 -4.72
N ASP A 232 15.82 14.80 -5.81
CA ASP A 232 15.18 15.36 -7.02
C ASP A 232 14.23 14.37 -7.70
N TRP A 233 14.57 13.08 -7.73
CA TRP A 233 13.69 12.04 -8.21
C TRP A 233 12.48 11.87 -7.28
N ARG A 234 12.70 11.81 -5.96
CA ARG A 234 11.63 11.65 -4.97
C ARG A 234 10.65 12.81 -5.08
N GLU A 235 11.13 14.03 -5.10
CA GLU A 235 10.30 15.23 -5.27
C GLU A 235 9.47 15.16 -6.55
N LEU A 236 10.08 14.74 -7.65
CA LEU A 236 9.42 14.59 -8.94
C LEU A 236 8.31 13.53 -8.86
N ALA A 237 8.61 12.34 -8.36
CA ALA A 237 7.63 11.27 -8.23
C ALA A 237 6.49 11.62 -7.26
N GLU A 238 6.78 12.30 -6.14
CA GLU A 238 5.79 12.72 -5.14
C GLU A 238 4.92 13.89 -5.61
N SER A 239 5.36 14.68 -6.58
CA SER A 239 4.57 15.78 -7.14
C SER A 239 3.38 15.34 -8.00
N LEU A 240 3.37 14.08 -8.46
CA LEU A 240 2.29 13.55 -9.29
C LEU A 240 0.99 13.38 -8.47
N PRO A 241 -0.17 13.75 -9.05
CA PRO A 241 -1.46 13.65 -8.36
C PRO A 241 -1.89 12.20 -8.17
N VAL A 242 -2.30 11.86 -6.94
CA VAL A 242 -2.85 10.55 -6.60
C VAL A 242 -4.34 10.51 -6.96
N LEU A 243 -4.78 9.39 -7.53
CA LEU A 243 -6.21 9.15 -7.74
C LEU A 243 -6.92 8.98 -6.39
N ALA A 244 -8.08 9.62 -6.26
CA ALA A 244 -8.90 9.61 -5.04
C ALA A 244 -9.63 8.27 -4.82
#